data_24a4d838b716b61a1da66c20f3ad98a2
#
_entry.id   24a4d838b716b61a1da66c20f3ad98a2
#
_cell.length_a   1.000
_cell.length_b   1.000
_cell.length_c   1.000
_cell.angle_alpha   90.00
_cell.angle_beta   90.00
_cell.angle_gamma   90.00
#
_symmetry.space_group_name_H-M   'P 1'
#
loop_
_entity.id
_entity.type
_entity.pdbx_description
1 polymer ?
#
loop_
_entity_poly.entity_id
_entity_poly.type
_entity_poly.pdbx_seq_one_letter_code
_entity_poly.pdbx_strand_id
1 'polypeptide(L)'
;MIDYLKEYITKEDFNVINYNFKDVDVNNFSYYEQNIREVLEYLKSIGVTNFKDILLYRKDICLKNLDILKEEVNKINKNLIVYLFNNDISNLINLNI
;
A
#
# COMPACT_ATOMS: atom_id res chain seq x y z
N MET A 1 -14.55 -4.12 8.33
CA MET A 1 -14.45 -2.66 8.29
C MET A 1 -13.05 -2.24 7.89
N ILE A 2 -12.92 -1.06 7.26
CA ILE A 2 -11.63 -0.57 6.75
C ILE A 2 -11.13 0.64 7.53
N ASP A 3 -11.73 0.93 8.69
CA ASP A 3 -11.37 2.11 9.51
C ASP A 3 -9.91 2.09 9.99
N TYR A 4 -9.28 0.91 10.08
CA TYR A 4 -7.88 0.80 10.46
C TYR A 4 -6.96 1.56 9.49
N LEU A 5 -7.39 1.81 8.25
CA LEU A 5 -6.60 2.57 7.29
C LEU A 5 -6.38 4.01 7.74
N LYS A 6 -7.20 4.53 8.64
CA LYS A 6 -7.01 5.86 9.24
C LYS A 6 -5.73 5.98 10.05
N GLU A 7 -5.09 4.87 10.39
CA GLU A 7 -3.79 4.88 11.05
C GLU A 7 -2.65 5.26 10.09
N TYR A 8 -2.90 5.21 8.78
CA TYR A 8 -1.89 5.42 7.74
C TYR A 8 -2.14 6.65 6.88
N ILE A 9 -3.36 7.17 6.88
CA ILE A 9 -3.77 8.29 6.05
C ILE A 9 -4.59 9.29 6.86
N THR A 10 -4.69 10.52 6.35
CA THR A 10 -5.53 11.55 6.98
C THR A 10 -7.01 11.20 6.83
N LYS A 11 -7.84 11.88 7.61
CA LYS A 11 -9.29 11.72 7.51
C LYS A 11 -9.81 12.10 6.13
N GLU A 12 -9.27 13.17 5.56
CA GLU A 12 -9.64 13.61 4.21
C GLU A 12 -9.28 12.57 3.17
N ASP A 13 -8.08 12.00 3.24
CA ASP A 13 -7.66 10.94 2.34
C ASP A 13 -8.50 9.69 2.53
N PHE A 14 -8.83 9.34 3.77
CA PHE A 14 -9.70 8.20 4.05
C PHE A 14 -11.07 8.37 3.38
N ASN A 15 -11.64 9.57 3.40
CA ASN A 15 -12.93 9.83 2.76
C ASN A 15 -12.84 9.61 1.25
N VAL A 16 -11.74 10.04 0.62
CA VAL A 16 -11.50 9.79 -0.81
C VAL A 16 -11.38 8.30 -1.10
N ILE A 17 -10.60 7.58 -0.30
CA ILE A 17 -10.41 6.13 -0.45
C ILE A 17 -11.75 5.40 -0.28
N ASN A 18 -12.47 5.71 0.77
CA ASN A 18 -13.76 5.08 1.07
C ASN A 18 -14.78 5.30 -0.04
N TYR A 19 -14.78 6.50 -0.65
CA TYR A 19 -15.64 6.80 -1.79
C TYR A 19 -15.28 5.98 -3.02
N ASN A 20 -13.99 5.74 -3.25
CA ASN A 20 -13.49 5.03 -4.43
C ASN A 20 -13.49 3.51 -4.29
N PHE A 21 -13.49 2.98 -3.07
CA PHE A 21 -13.52 1.54 -2.86
C PHE A 21 -14.87 0.96 -3.29
N LYS A 22 -14.82 -0.13 -4.04
CA LYS A 22 -15.99 -0.94 -4.39
C LYS A 22 -16.25 -1.94 -3.27
N ASP A 23 -17.41 -2.61 -3.31
CA ASP A 23 -17.75 -3.62 -2.30
C ASP A 23 -16.69 -4.71 -2.21
N VAL A 24 -16.14 -5.14 -3.35
CA VAL A 24 -15.07 -6.16 -3.36
C VAL A 24 -13.82 -5.66 -2.63
N ASP A 25 -13.49 -4.39 -2.76
CA ASP A 25 -12.35 -3.81 -2.09
C ASP A 25 -12.56 -3.77 -0.57
N VAL A 26 -13.75 -3.32 -0.14
CA VAL A 26 -14.10 -3.29 1.28
C VAL A 26 -14.04 -4.70 1.87
N ASN A 27 -14.56 -5.69 1.16
CA ASN A 27 -14.54 -7.08 1.60
C ASN A 27 -13.13 -7.61 1.73
N ASN A 28 -12.27 -7.39 0.72
CA ASN A 28 -10.89 -7.85 0.75
C ASN A 28 -10.08 -7.16 1.86
N PHE A 29 -10.24 -5.85 2.00
CA PHE A 29 -9.50 -5.08 3.00
C PHE A 29 -9.96 -5.38 4.42
N SER A 30 -11.21 -5.79 4.60
CA SER A 30 -11.70 -6.27 5.89
C SER A 30 -11.19 -7.67 6.20
N TYR A 31 -11.27 -8.57 5.23
CA TYR A 31 -10.89 -9.97 5.41
C TYR A 31 -9.39 -10.14 5.64
N TYR A 32 -8.57 -9.41 4.87
CA TYR A 32 -7.11 -9.51 4.91
C TYR A 32 -6.46 -8.42 5.77
N GLU A 33 -7.17 -7.87 6.75
CA GLU A 33 -6.68 -6.76 7.57
C GLU A 33 -5.28 -7.04 8.12
N GLN A 34 -5.03 -8.22 8.70
CA GLN A 34 -3.75 -8.54 9.31
C GLN A 34 -2.61 -8.46 8.28
N ASN A 35 -2.79 -9.07 7.12
CA ASN A 35 -1.78 -9.02 6.06
C ASN A 35 -1.55 -7.60 5.57
N ILE A 36 -2.61 -6.84 5.39
CA ILE A 36 -2.52 -5.45 4.90
C ILE A 36 -1.78 -4.59 5.91
N ARG A 37 -2.09 -4.72 7.20
CA ARG A 37 -1.36 -4.02 8.25
C ARG A 37 0.14 -4.34 8.20
N GLU A 38 0.50 -5.60 8.06
CA GLU A 38 1.90 -6.01 7.99
C GLU A 38 2.62 -5.39 6.80
N VAL A 39 1.98 -5.37 5.64
CA VAL A 39 2.55 -4.74 4.44
C VAL A 39 2.72 -3.24 4.65
N LEU A 40 1.69 -2.55 5.14
CA LEU A 40 1.74 -1.10 5.35
C LEU A 40 2.78 -0.73 6.42
N GLU A 41 2.88 -1.51 7.49
CA GLU A 41 3.91 -1.29 8.53
C GLU A 41 5.31 -1.48 7.97
N TYR A 42 5.53 -2.50 7.15
CA TYR A 42 6.82 -2.69 6.49
C TYR A 42 7.17 -1.51 5.60
N LEU A 43 6.25 -1.08 4.74
CA LEU A 43 6.49 0.06 3.85
C LEU A 43 6.78 1.33 4.64
N LYS A 44 6.04 1.55 5.72
CA LYS A 44 6.29 2.68 6.62
C LYS A 44 7.69 2.60 7.22
N SER A 45 8.13 1.41 7.64
CA SER A 45 9.42 1.21 8.27
C SER A 45 10.60 1.52 7.34
N ILE A 46 10.42 1.38 6.04
CA ILE A 46 11.48 1.67 5.06
C ILE A 46 11.42 3.08 4.49
N GLY A 47 10.44 3.89 4.91
CA GLY A 47 10.36 5.30 4.54
C GLY A 47 9.22 5.68 3.60
N VAL A 48 8.32 4.77 3.27
CA VAL A 48 7.14 5.10 2.46
C VAL A 48 6.18 5.95 3.27
N THR A 49 5.68 7.02 2.67
CA THR A 49 4.72 7.95 3.28
C THR A 49 3.45 8.12 2.45
N ASN A 50 3.50 7.81 1.16
CA ASN A 50 2.41 8.06 0.22
C ASN A 50 1.40 6.90 0.20
N PHE A 51 0.77 6.62 1.33
CA PHE A 51 -0.19 5.52 1.43
C PHE A 51 -1.49 5.81 0.66
N LYS A 52 -1.84 7.07 0.49
CA LYS A 52 -3.02 7.45 -0.29
C LYS A 52 -2.96 6.88 -1.71
N ASP A 53 -1.86 7.08 -2.41
CA ASP A 53 -1.73 6.60 -3.78
C ASP A 53 -1.66 5.08 -3.86
N ILE A 54 -1.06 4.42 -2.88
CA ILE A 54 -1.08 2.96 -2.81
C ILE A 54 -2.53 2.47 -2.75
N LEU A 55 -3.32 3.04 -1.89
CA LEU A 55 -4.71 2.63 -1.68
C LEU A 55 -5.63 3.00 -2.84
N LEU A 56 -5.28 4.04 -3.61
CA LEU A 56 -6.06 4.42 -4.79
C LEU A 56 -5.67 3.62 -6.03
N TYR A 57 -4.38 3.38 -6.25
CA TYR A 57 -3.88 2.90 -7.54
C TYR A 57 -3.20 1.54 -7.48
N ARG A 58 -2.74 1.10 -6.31
CA ARG A 58 -1.98 -0.12 -6.17
C ARG A 58 -2.43 -0.94 -4.95
N LYS A 59 -3.74 -1.14 -4.84
CA LYS A 59 -4.32 -2.01 -3.79
C LYS A 59 -3.74 -3.42 -3.82
N ASP A 60 -3.32 -3.87 -4.99
CA ASP A 60 -2.69 -5.18 -5.18
C ASP A 60 -1.44 -5.35 -4.31
N ILE A 61 -0.66 -4.28 -4.12
CA ILE A 61 0.54 -4.32 -3.27
C ILE A 61 0.16 -4.63 -1.82
N CYS A 62 -0.93 -4.05 -1.34
CA CYS A 62 -1.41 -4.30 0.04
C CYS A 62 -1.78 -5.76 0.27
N LEU A 63 -2.17 -6.46 -0.79
CA LEU A 63 -2.63 -7.86 -0.71
C LEU A 63 -1.53 -8.86 -0.99
N LYS A 64 -0.30 -8.41 -1.25
CA LYS A 64 0.85 -9.29 -1.45
C LYS A 64 1.26 -9.97 -0.15
N ASN A 65 1.85 -11.15 -0.29
CA ASN A 65 2.56 -11.77 0.82
C ASN A 65 3.76 -10.90 1.21
N LEU A 66 3.90 -10.62 2.51
CA LEU A 66 4.94 -9.71 3.00
C LEU A 66 6.35 -10.18 2.66
N ASP A 67 6.63 -11.48 2.80
CA ASP A 67 7.97 -12.01 2.54
C ASP A 67 8.34 -11.86 1.06
N ILE A 68 7.37 -12.08 0.17
CA ILE A 68 7.57 -11.89 -1.27
C ILE A 68 7.83 -10.42 -1.58
N LEU A 69 7.06 -9.51 -0.98
CA LEU A 69 7.26 -8.08 -1.18
C LEU A 69 8.65 -7.63 -0.71
N LYS A 70 9.08 -8.11 0.45
CA LYS A 70 10.43 -7.81 0.97
C LYS A 70 11.52 -8.29 0.02
N GLU A 71 11.38 -9.49 -0.54
CA GLU A 71 12.32 -10.01 -1.52
C GLU A 71 12.38 -9.12 -2.76
N GLU A 72 11.23 -8.75 -3.29
CA GLU A 72 11.15 -7.89 -4.48
C GLU A 72 11.84 -6.54 -4.26
N VAL A 73 11.56 -5.91 -3.11
CA VAL A 73 12.15 -4.62 -2.75
C VAL A 73 13.67 -4.73 -2.59
N ASN A 74 14.14 -5.75 -1.85
CA ASN A 74 15.56 -5.91 -1.56
C ASN A 74 16.37 -6.31 -2.78
N LYS A 75 15.76 -7.00 -3.75
CA LYS A 75 16.41 -7.47 -4.96
C LYS A 75 16.78 -6.34 -5.91
N ILE A 76 16.04 -5.24 -5.87
CA ILE A 76 16.22 -4.10 -6.77
C ILE A 76 17.11 -3.05 -6.09
N ASN A 77 16.49 -2.10 -5.44
CA ASN A 77 17.15 -1.03 -4.69
C ASN A 77 16.10 -0.38 -3.79
N LYS A 78 16.23 -0.55 -2.49
CA LYS A 78 15.24 -0.07 -1.53
C LYS A 78 15.02 1.44 -1.64
N ASN A 79 16.10 2.22 -1.79
CA ASN A 79 15.98 3.68 -1.85
C ASN A 79 15.21 4.13 -3.10
N LEU A 80 15.46 3.49 -4.25
CA LEU A 80 14.72 3.76 -5.47
C LEU A 80 13.25 3.41 -5.31
N ILE A 81 12.97 2.24 -4.74
CA ILE A 81 11.59 1.79 -4.53
C ILE A 81 10.83 2.77 -3.64
N VAL A 82 11.43 3.20 -2.53
CA VAL A 82 10.81 4.18 -1.63
C VAL A 82 10.57 5.51 -2.34
N TYR A 83 11.54 5.96 -3.12
CA TYR A 83 11.37 7.18 -3.91
C TYR A 83 10.17 7.08 -4.86
N LEU A 84 10.03 5.95 -5.56
CA LEU A 84 8.92 5.76 -6.50
C LEU A 84 7.57 5.68 -5.77
N PHE A 85 7.49 5.00 -4.64
CA PHE A 85 6.27 5.00 -3.83
C PHE A 85 5.84 6.42 -3.45
N ASN A 86 6.80 7.24 -3.06
CA ASN A 86 6.49 8.57 -2.54
C ASN A 86 6.28 9.62 -3.63
N ASN A 87 6.84 9.43 -4.82
CA ASN A 87 6.88 10.48 -5.83
C ASN A 87 6.36 10.07 -7.22
N ASP A 88 6.37 8.76 -7.54
CA ASP A 88 6.00 8.29 -8.88
C ASP A 88 5.58 6.81 -8.83
N ILE A 89 4.47 6.57 -8.19
CA ILE A 89 3.99 5.21 -7.93
C ILE A 89 3.70 4.44 -9.24
N SER A 90 3.36 5.15 -10.31
CA SER A 90 3.04 4.51 -11.59
C SER A 90 4.24 3.79 -12.20
N ASN A 91 5.47 4.16 -11.81
CA ASN A 91 6.68 3.53 -12.31
C ASN A 91 7.09 2.25 -11.59
N LEU A 92 6.44 1.90 -10.49
CA LEU A 92 6.75 0.63 -9.80
C LEU A 92 6.54 -0.57 -10.70
N ILE A 93 5.54 -0.53 -11.56
CA ILE A 93 5.23 -1.65 -12.46
C ILE A 93 6.38 -1.93 -13.44
N ASN A 94 7.17 -0.91 -13.79
CA ASN A 94 8.34 -1.08 -14.66
C ASN A 94 9.47 -1.85 -13.96
N LEU A 95 9.42 -1.95 -12.65
CA LEU A 95 10.34 -2.73 -11.82
C LEU A 95 9.72 -4.05 -11.35
N ASN A 96 8.59 -4.43 -11.91
CA ASN A 96 7.82 -5.64 -11.57
C ASN A 96 7.31 -5.62 -10.11
N ILE A 97 7.03 -4.46 -9.62
CA ILE A 97 6.35 -4.28 -8.34
C ILE A 97 4.99 -3.59 -8.56
#